data_f4a57dc5206445f0cc6b5201ddfbd171
#
_entry.id   f4a57dc5206445f0cc6b5201ddfbd171
#
_cell.length_a   1.000
_cell.length_b   1.000
_cell.length_c   1.000
_cell.angle_alpha   90.00
_cell.angle_beta   90.00
_cell.angle_gamma   90.00
#
_symmetry.space_group_name_H-M   'P 1'
#
loop_
_entity.id
_entity.type
_entity.pdbx_description
1 polymer ?
#
loop_
_entity_poly.entity_id
_entity_poly.type
_entity_poly.pdbx_seq_one_letter_code
_entity_poly.pdbx_strand_id
1 'polypeptide(L)'
;MPFIPDNKPQEAKKVPFFEEATKEGGWQGHATGKSIKTLQAQIKATLERMDGTVDQFISGSFDVNGQTRQGFQMLYVIQGPDGKQLRARMDIAALPVRDKYNANKKERSLRMALYMVSMALEGAWFLEVLSPGFSVLMPGILDNKGRTLSDLYSGGMTDHLLPSGDSFQEDVIDGEVKDV
;
A
#
# COMPACT_ATOMS: atom_id res chain seq x y z
N MET A 1 -24.15 -23.17 1.34
CA MET A 1 -23.84 -22.84 2.75
C MET A 1 -23.43 -21.38 2.81
N PRO A 2 -24.14 -20.50 3.51
CA PRO A 2 -23.69 -19.12 3.66
C PRO A 2 -22.40 -19.09 4.48
N PHE A 3 -21.43 -18.32 4.04
CA PHE A 3 -20.20 -18.03 4.79
C PHE A 3 -20.57 -17.21 6.02
N ILE A 4 -20.25 -17.70 7.21
CA ILE A 4 -20.42 -16.94 8.46
C ILE A 4 -19.02 -16.48 8.89
N PRO A 5 -18.70 -15.18 8.80
CA PRO A 5 -17.42 -14.67 9.23
C PRO A 5 -17.29 -14.79 10.76
N ASP A 6 -16.15 -15.26 11.23
CA ASP A 6 -15.80 -15.20 12.65
C ASP A 6 -15.66 -13.72 13.06
N ASN A 7 -16.67 -13.18 13.71
CA ASN A 7 -16.68 -11.83 14.26
C ASN A 7 -15.75 -11.75 15.49
N LYS A 8 -14.45 -11.93 15.28
CA LYS A 8 -13.46 -11.47 16.25
C LYS A 8 -13.16 -10.01 15.96
N PRO A 9 -13.24 -9.10 16.98
CA PRO A 9 -12.76 -7.74 16.79
C PRO A 9 -11.33 -7.82 16.25
N GLN A 10 -11.07 -7.20 15.09
CA GLN A 10 -9.72 -7.13 14.55
C GLN A 10 -8.87 -6.37 15.57
N GLU A 11 -8.08 -7.10 16.34
CA GLU A 11 -7.02 -6.50 17.11
C GLU A 11 -6.15 -5.69 16.15
N ALA A 12 -5.91 -4.42 16.47
CA ALA A 12 -5.05 -3.56 15.68
C ALA A 12 -3.74 -4.30 15.44
N LYS A 13 -3.36 -4.52 14.17
CA LYS A 13 -2.15 -5.26 13.79
C LYS A 13 -0.97 -4.70 14.56
N LYS A 14 -0.45 -5.47 15.51
CA LYS A 14 0.70 -5.07 16.30
C LYS A 14 1.93 -5.00 15.40
N VAL A 15 2.45 -3.78 15.22
CA VAL A 15 3.67 -3.57 14.45
C VAL A 15 4.87 -3.98 15.32
N PRO A 16 5.70 -4.94 14.88
CA PRO A 16 6.88 -5.34 15.65
C PRO A 16 7.95 -4.27 15.61
N PHE A 17 8.86 -4.28 16.57
CA PHE A 17 10.11 -3.55 16.44
C PHE A 17 11.00 -4.19 15.36
N PHE A 18 11.86 -3.38 14.74
CA PHE A 18 12.80 -3.86 13.72
C PHE A 18 13.65 -5.04 14.20
N GLU A 19 14.04 -5.03 15.46
CA GLU A 19 14.81 -6.10 16.10
C GLU A 19 14.03 -7.41 16.27
N GLU A 20 12.69 -7.36 16.24
CA GLU A 20 11.80 -8.51 16.40
C GLU A 20 11.31 -9.05 15.06
N ALA A 21 11.48 -8.28 13.99
CA ALA A 21 11.06 -8.68 12.66
C ALA A 21 11.97 -9.78 12.13
N THR A 22 11.43 -10.97 11.91
CA THR A 22 12.18 -12.14 11.43
C THR A 22 11.73 -12.56 10.04
N LYS A 23 12.59 -13.32 9.33
CA LYS A 23 12.25 -13.88 8.03
C LYS A 23 11.12 -14.90 8.13
N GLU A 24 11.07 -15.69 9.21
CA GLU A 24 10.01 -16.66 9.50
C GLU A 24 8.67 -15.95 9.74
N GLY A 25 8.69 -14.74 10.28
CA GLY A 25 7.52 -13.85 10.39
C GLY A 25 7.13 -13.15 9.07
N GLY A 26 7.77 -13.49 7.96
CA GLY A 26 7.48 -12.92 6.64
C GLY A 26 8.23 -11.62 6.34
N TRP A 27 9.04 -11.11 7.27
CA TRP A 27 9.80 -9.89 7.07
C TRP A 27 11.06 -10.15 6.25
N GLN A 28 11.19 -9.51 5.11
CA GLN A 28 12.33 -9.67 4.22
C GLN A 28 13.12 -8.37 4.09
N GLY A 29 14.35 -8.48 3.62
CA GLY A 29 15.20 -7.31 3.38
C GLY A 29 16.05 -6.86 4.57
N HIS A 30 16.03 -7.58 5.70
CA HIS A 30 16.89 -7.30 6.86
C HIS A 30 18.38 -7.19 6.52
N ALA A 31 18.86 -8.04 5.61
CA ALA A 31 20.23 -8.12 5.16
C ALA A 31 20.43 -7.50 3.76
N THR A 32 19.47 -6.68 3.30
CA THR A 32 19.65 -6.07 1.97
C THR A 32 20.87 -5.16 1.95
N GLY A 33 21.78 -5.43 1.01
CA GLY A 33 22.92 -4.56 0.72
C GLY A 33 22.57 -3.38 -0.19
N LYS A 34 21.31 -3.31 -0.69
CA LYS A 34 20.87 -2.25 -1.58
C LYS A 34 20.77 -0.93 -0.84
N SER A 35 21.24 0.14 -1.46
CA SER A 35 21.08 1.49 -0.92
C SER A 35 19.62 1.96 -1.00
N ILE A 36 19.26 2.97 -0.21
CA ILE A 36 17.95 3.64 -0.29
C ILE A 36 17.68 4.11 -1.72
N LYS A 37 18.65 4.75 -2.37
CA LYS A 37 18.52 5.22 -3.77
C LYS A 37 18.23 4.08 -4.74
N THR A 38 18.91 2.94 -4.59
CA THR A 38 18.68 1.76 -5.44
C THR A 38 17.26 1.22 -5.27
N LEU A 39 16.79 1.14 -4.03
CA LEU A 39 15.44 0.65 -3.73
C LEU A 39 14.35 1.61 -4.24
N GLN A 40 14.55 2.92 -4.09
CA GLN A 40 13.67 3.93 -4.67
C GLN A 40 13.63 3.84 -6.20
N ALA A 41 14.78 3.62 -6.85
CA ALA A 41 14.83 3.43 -8.31
C ALA A 41 14.08 2.16 -8.75
N GLN A 42 14.15 1.07 -7.99
CA GLN A 42 13.39 -0.15 -8.26
C GLN A 42 11.88 0.08 -8.13
N ILE A 43 11.44 0.75 -7.06
CA ILE A 43 10.03 1.13 -6.88
C ILE A 43 9.55 1.98 -8.06
N LYS A 44 10.33 2.98 -8.46
CA LYS A 44 10.02 3.83 -9.60
C LYS A 44 9.86 3.03 -10.89
N ALA A 45 10.81 2.14 -11.20
CA ALA A 45 10.75 1.30 -12.39
C ALA A 45 9.53 0.35 -12.38
N THR A 46 9.13 -0.16 -11.22
CA THR A 46 7.94 -1.00 -11.10
C THR A 46 6.66 -0.17 -11.33
N LEU A 47 6.56 1.04 -10.75
CA LEU A 47 5.42 1.92 -11.00
C LEU A 47 5.31 2.30 -12.48
N GLU A 48 6.42 2.56 -13.16
CA GLU A 48 6.42 2.86 -14.60
C GLU A 48 5.83 1.71 -15.42
N ARG A 49 6.02 0.45 -15.00
CA ARG A 49 5.37 -0.72 -15.61
C ARG A 49 3.87 -0.79 -15.34
N MET A 50 3.37 -0.08 -14.34
CA MET A 50 1.97 0.01 -13.92
C MET A 50 1.34 1.35 -14.37
N ASP A 51 1.88 1.96 -15.41
CA ASP A 51 1.45 3.27 -15.95
C ASP A 51 1.47 4.40 -14.91
N GLY A 52 2.32 4.27 -13.90
CA GLY A 52 2.57 5.28 -12.88
C GLY A 52 3.91 5.98 -13.05
N THR A 53 4.01 7.21 -12.59
CA THR A 53 5.26 7.97 -12.58
C THR A 53 5.50 8.54 -11.19
N VAL A 54 6.63 8.20 -10.58
CA VAL A 54 7.02 8.76 -9.28
C VAL A 54 7.60 10.15 -9.48
N ASP A 55 6.98 11.14 -8.83
CA ASP A 55 7.47 12.52 -8.84
C ASP A 55 8.62 12.67 -7.82
N GLN A 56 8.39 12.24 -6.57
CA GLN A 56 9.40 12.37 -5.53
C GLN A 56 9.17 11.44 -4.35
N PHE A 57 10.26 11.22 -3.59
CA PHE A 57 10.23 10.66 -2.24
C PHE A 57 10.59 11.74 -1.24
N ILE A 58 9.69 12.04 -0.33
CA ILE A 58 9.90 13.00 0.76
C ILE A 58 10.21 12.20 2.01
N SER A 59 11.41 12.38 2.58
CA SER A 59 11.76 11.76 3.86
C SER A 59 11.10 12.48 5.03
N GLY A 60 10.67 11.72 6.03
CA GLY A 60 10.02 12.27 7.21
C GLY A 60 9.76 11.25 8.29
N SER A 61 8.90 11.59 9.22
CA SER A 61 8.44 10.68 10.25
C SER A 61 6.91 10.70 10.35
N PHE A 62 6.37 9.55 10.72
CA PHE A 62 4.95 9.33 10.94
C PHE A 62 4.70 9.02 12.41
N ASP A 63 3.66 9.58 12.97
CA ASP A 63 3.14 9.13 14.26
C ASP A 63 2.04 8.08 13.98
N VAL A 64 2.34 6.84 14.32
CA VAL A 64 1.43 5.71 14.11
C VAL A 64 1.18 5.06 15.47
N ASN A 65 -0.02 5.19 16.00
CA ASN A 65 -0.42 4.64 17.29
C ASN A 65 0.52 5.05 18.45
N GLY A 66 0.92 6.32 18.49
CA GLY A 66 1.82 6.86 19.51
C GLY A 66 3.29 6.45 19.37
N GLN A 67 3.66 5.84 18.24
CA GLN A 67 5.05 5.52 17.90
C GLN A 67 5.52 6.38 16.73
N THR A 68 6.58 7.13 16.93
CA THR A 68 7.24 7.87 15.85
C THR A 68 8.06 6.90 14.99
N ARG A 69 7.71 6.78 13.73
CA ARG A 69 8.36 5.91 12.73
C ARG A 69 8.94 6.76 11.62
N GLN A 70 10.19 6.54 11.27
CA GLN A 70 10.77 7.17 10.08
C GLN A 70 10.21 6.55 8.80
N GLY A 71 10.20 7.31 7.72
CA GLY A 71 9.71 6.79 6.46
C GLY A 71 9.82 7.77 5.31
N PHE A 72 9.10 7.44 4.26
CA PHE A 72 8.98 8.26 3.07
C PHE A 72 7.52 8.46 2.71
N GLN A 73 7.22 9.65 2.26
CA GLN A 73 6.01 9.92 1.51
C GLN A 73 6.38 9.91 0.03
N MET A 74 5.86 8.94 -0.71
CA MET A 74 6.04 8.85 -2.16
C MET A 74 4.87 9.53 -2.85
N LEU A 75 5.17 10.57 -3.62
CA LEU A 75 4.20 11.23 -4.50
C LEU A 75 4.37 10.68 -5.91
N TYR A 76 3.26 10.31 -6.52
CA TYR A 76 3.26 9.75 -7.86
C TYR A 76 1.99 10.14 -8.63
N VAL A 77 2.03 9.92 -9.93
CA VAL A 77 0.91 10.16 -10.84
C VAL A 77 0.57 8.84 -11.51
N ILE A 78 -0.71 8.54 -11.63
CA ILE A 78 -1.20 7.42 -12.43
C ILE A 78 -2.10 7.92 -13.55
N GLN A 79 -2.18 7.16 -14.63
CA GLN A 79 -3.08 7.47 -15.73
C GLN A 79 -4.45 6.86 -15.45
N GLY A 80 -5.48 7.71 -15.40
CA GLY A 80 -6.86 7.26 -15.26
C GLY A 80 -7.40 6.69 -16.59
N PRO A 81 -8.52 5.96 -16.54
CA PRO A 81 -9.11 5.32 -17.72
C PRO A 81 -9.57 6.32 -18.81
N ASP A 82 -9.79 7.57 -18.45
CA ASP A 82 -10.13 8.68 -19.35
C ASP A 82 -8.90 9.43 -19.88
N GLY A 83 -7.69 8.91 -19.63
CA GLY A 83 -6.43 9.53 -20.01
C GLY A 83 -6.00 10.70 -19.13
N LYS A 84 -6.77 11.06 -18.10
CA LYS A 84 -6.38 12.09 -17.14
C LYS A 84 -5.33 11.59 -16.17
N GLN A 85 -4.40 12.46 -15.84
CA GLN A 85 -3.41 12.19 -14.80
C GLN A 85 -4.02 12.43 -13.41
N LEU A 86 -3.94 11.41 -12.55
CA LEU A 86 -4.42 11.45 -11.19
C LEU A 86 -3.22 11.48 -10.25
N ARG A 87 -3.18 12.48 -9.36
CA ARG A 87 -2.16 12.55 -8.31
C ARG A 87 -2.46 11.54 -7.22
N ALA A 88 -1.42 10.91 -6.72
CA ALA A 88 -1.52 9.90 -5.69
C ALA A 88 -0.37 9.99 -4.69
N ARG A 89 -0.58 9.40 -3.52
CA ARG A 89 0.38 9.36 -2.42
C ARG A 89 0.42 7.97 -1.80
N MET A 90 1.61 7.52 -1.47
CA MET A 90 1.82 6.33 -0.66
C MET A 90 2.75 6.67 0.50
N ASP A 91 2.30 6.45 1.72
CA ASP A 91 3.08 6.64 2.93
C ASP A 91 3.77 5.33 3.30
N ILE A 92 5.09 5.36 3.36
CA ILE A 92 5.95 4.20 3.64
C ILE A 92 6.61 4.42 5.00
N ALA A 93 6.08 3.80 6.03
CA ALA A 93 6.62 3.90 7.39
C ALA A 93 7.49 2.68 7.74
N ALA A 94 8.74 2.90 8.08
CA ALA A 94 9.65 1.86 8.53
C ALA A 94 9.21 1.28 9.88
N LEU A 95 9.70 0.09 10.24
CA LEU A 95 9.44 -0.45 11.57
C LEU A 95 10.11 0.42 12.65
N PRO A 96 9.48 0.57 13.82
CA PRO A 96 10.08 1.28 14.93
C PRO A 96 11.34 0.56 15.40
N VAL A 97 12.35 1.32 15.83
CA VAL A 97 13.60 0.81 16.38
C VAL A 97 13.59 1.08 17.90
N ARG A 98 13.90 0.07 18.72
CA ARG A 98 13.91 0.21 20.18
C ARG A 98 14.87 1.28 20.64
N ASP A 99 16.11 1.25 20.11
CA ASP A 99 17.09 2.28 20.36
C ASP A 99 16.92 3.44 19.36
N LYS A 100 16.14 4.43 19.80
CA LYS A 100 15.83 5.62 18.97
C LYS A 100 17.05 6.48 18.58
N TYR A 101 18.21 6.26 19.21
CA TYR A 101 19.46 6.97 18.89
C TYR A 101 20.34 6.20 17.91
N ASN A 102 20.04 4.93 17.61
CA ASN A 102 20.82 4.12 16.71
C ASN A 102 20.50 4.42 15.24
N ALA A 103 21.26 5.34 14.64
CA ALA A 103 21.10 5.76 13.26
C ALA A 103 21.25 4.60 12.26
N ASN A 104 22.17 3.66 12.52
CA ASN A 104 22.38 2.51 11.64
C ASN A 104 21.16 1.59 11.60
N LYS A 105 20.58 1.26 12.75
CA LYS A 105 19.37 0.46 12.80
C LYS A 105 18.18 1.15 12.13
N LYS A 106 18.03 2.46 12.30
CA LYS A 106 17.00 3.25 11.61
C LYS A 106 17.16 3.19 10.10
N GLU A 107 18.37 3.36 9.60
CA GLU A 107 18.63 3.27 8.16
C GLU A 107 18.36 1.85 7.63
N ARG A 108 18.74 0.81 8.37
CA ARG A 108 18.43 -0.58 8.01
C ARG A 108 16.94 -0.85 7.99
N SER A 109 16.19 -0.31 8.96
CA SER A 109 14.73 -0.41 8.99
C SER A 109 14.09 0.29 7.78
N LEU A 110 14.58 1.47 7.40
CA LEU A 110 14.13 2.18 6.19
C LEU A 110 14.41 1.38 4.92
N ARG A 111 15.62 0.79 4.79
CA ARG A 111 15.95 -0.06 3.64
C ARG A 111 15.06 -1.29 3.56
N MET A 112 14.78 -1.92 4.71
CA MET A 112 13.86 -3.05 4.77
C MET A 112 12.45 -2.67 4.32
N ALA A 113 11.92 -1.53 4.79
CA ALA A 113 10.60 -1.05 4.39
C ALA A 113 10.51 -0.82 2.88
N LEU A 114 11.48 -0.13 2.29
CA LEU A 114 11.54 0.08 0.85
C LEU A 114 11.67 -1.23 0.06
N TYR A 115 12.46 -2.18 0.58
CA TYR A 115 12.58 -3.50 -0.03
C TYR A 115 11.24 -4.24 -0.04
N MET A 116 10.52 -4.26 1.08
CA MET A 116 9.21 -4.89 1.18
C MET A 116 8.18 -4.25 0.25
N VAL A 117 8.18 -2.91 0.17
CA VAL A 117 7.30 -2.18 -0.76
C VAL A 117 7.65 -2.50 -2.22
N SER A 118 8.94 -2.55 -2.57
CA SER A 118 9.38 -2.94 -3.92
C SER A 118 8.86 -4.32 -4.30
N MET A 119 8.99 -5.31 -3.41
CA MET A 119 8.49 -6.67 -3.64
C MET A 119 6.97 -6.72 -3.74
N ALA A 120 6.26 -5.98 -2.88
CA ALA A 120 4.81 -5.92 -2.90
C ALA A 120 4.28 -5.33 -4.22
N LEU A 121 4.93 -4.27 -4.72
CA LEU A 121 4.57 -3.65 -5.99
C LEU A 121 4.88 -4.57 -7.19
N GLU A 122 5.98 -5.32 -7.16
CA GLU A 122 6.25 -6.33 -8.19
C GLU A 122 5.16 -7.42 -8.22
N GLY A 123 4.74 -7.91 -7.06
CA GLY A 123 3.61 -8.84 -6.94
C GLY A 123 2.29 -8.23 -7.43
N ALA A 124 2.06 -6.96 -7.11
CA ALA A 124 0.89 -6.21 -7.51
C ALA A 124 0.80 -6.03 -9.03
N TRP A 125 1.91 -5.81 -9.71
CA TRP A 125 1.94 -5.74 -11.17
C TRP A 125 1.41 -7.04 -11.81
N PHE A 126 1.83 -8.20 -11.32
CA PHE A 126 1.28 -9.48 -11.80
C PHE A 126 -0.23 -9.58 -11.55
N LEU A 127 -0.69 -9.08 -10.39
CA LEU A 127 -2.11 -9.10 -10.07
C LEU A 127 -2.92 -8.23 -11.03
N GLU A 128 -2.42 -7.04 -11.39
CA GLU A 128 -3.07 -6.17 -12.39
C GLU A 128 -3.13 -6.82 -13.78
N VAL A 129 -2.08 -7.55 -14.17
CA VAL A 129 -2.06 -8.32 -15.44
C VAL A 129 -3.08 -9.44 -15.45
N LEU A 130 -3.22 -10.16 -14.31
CA LEU A 130 -4.12 -11.31 -14.19
C LEU A 130 -5.57 -10.94 -13.88
N SER A 131 -5.82 -9.74 -13.38
CA SER A 131 -7.14 -9.23 -13.00
C SER A 131 -7.39 -7.87 -13.67
N PRO A 132 -7.79 -7.86 -14.95
CA PRO A 132 -8.03 -6.62 -15.68
C PRO A 132 -9.04 -5.72 -14.97
N GLY A 133 -8.73 -4.43 -14.86
CA GLY A 133 -9.55 -3.43 -14.17
C GLY A 133 -9.27 -3.29 -12.67
N PHE A 134 -8.43 -4.14 -12.10
CA PHE A 134 -7.93 -3.97 -10.73
C PHE A 134 -6.65 -3.13 -10.73
N SER A 135 -6.54 -2.16 -9.84
CA SER A 135 -5.28 -1.44 -9.59
C SER A 135 -5.03 -1.29 -8.10
N VAL A 136 -3.86 -1.74 -7.66
CA VAL A 136 -3.40 -1.59 -6.27
C VAL A 136 -2.98 -0.16 -5.94
N LEU A 137 -2.82 0.68 -6.96
CA LEU A 137 -2.43 2.08 -6.79
C LEU A 137 -3.62 3.00 -6.50
N MET A 138 -4.84 2.57 -6.81
CA MET A 138 -6.06 3.36 -6.60
C MET A 138 -6.25 3.89 -5.16
N PRO A 139 -5.97 3.12 -4.10
CA PRO A 139 -6.14 3.62 -2.73
C PRO A 139 -5.32 4.86 -2.39
N GLY A 140 -4.25 5.11 -3.14
CA GLY A 140 -3.40 6.28 -2.98
C GLY A 140 -3.86 7.54 -3.72
N ILE A 141 -4.89 7.46 -4.57
CA ILE A 141 -5.40 8.62 -5.34
C ILE A 141 -5.87 9.71 -4.38
N LEU A 142 -5.47 10.95 -4.67
CA LEU A 142 -5.79 12.11 -3.84
C LEU A 142 -7.09 12.77 -4.31
N ASP A 143 -7.92 13.16 -3.35
CA ASP A 143 -9.04 14.06 -3.58
C ASP A 143 -8.57 15.52 -3.70
N ASN A 144 -9.52 16.44 -3.93
CA ASN A 144 -9.25 17.88 -4.03
C ASN A 144 -8.79 18.53 -2.71
N LYS A 145 -8.84 17.80 -1.59
CA LYS A 145 -8.35 18.22 -0.26
C LYS A 145 -7.03 17.56 0.12
N GLY A 146 -6.43 16.77 -0.79
CA GLY A 146 -5.16 16.08 -0.56
C GLY A 146 -5.28 14.83 0.32
N ARG A 147 -6.49 14.28 0.51
CA ARG A 147 -6.72 13.01 1.22
C ARG A 147 -6.69 11.86 0.23
N THR A 148 -6.13 10.73 0.62
CA THR A 148 -6.17 9.52 -0.19
C THR A 148 -7.54 8.83 -0.09
N LEU A 149 -7.89 8.00 -1.07
CA LEU A 149 -9.08 7.14 -0.95
C LEU A 149 -9.00 6.25 0.29
N SER A 150 -7.79 5.80 0.64
CA SER A 150 -7.55 5.03 1.87
C SER A 150 -7.82 5.85 3.14
N ASP A 151 -7.45 7.14 3.16
CA ASP A 151 -7.76 8.06 4.26
C ASP A 151 -9.27 8.25 4.42
N LEU A 152 -9.98 8.41 3.29
CA LEU A 152 -11.45 8.55 3.28
C LEU A 152 -12.13 7.31 3.83
N TYR A 153 -11.70 6.13 3.39
CA TYR A 153 -12.22 4.86 3.89
C TYR A 153 -11.99 4.70 5.40
N SER A 154 -10.78 4.96 5.87
CA SER A 154 -10.42 4.87 7.29
C SER A 154 -11.13 5.92 8.15
N GLY A 155 -11.49 7.06 7.58
CA GLY A 155 -12.25 8.14 8.22
C GLY A 155 -13.76 7.89 8.29
N GLY A 156 -14.24 6.71 7.88
CA GLY A 156 -15.66 6.33 7.94
C GLY A 156 -16.52 6.95 6.84
N MET A 157 -15.94 7.52 5.78
CA MET A 157 -16.68 8.01 4.61
C MET A 157 -17.07 6.83 3.70
N THR A 158 -17.83 5.90 4.27
CA THR A 158 -18.27 4.67 3.60
C THR A 158 -19.71 4.75 3.07
N ASP A 159 -20.33 5.93 3.14
CA ASP A 159 -21.75 6.13 2.79
C ASP A 159 -22.09 5.78 1.32
N HIS A 160 -21.06 5.66 0.48
CA HIS A 160 -21.18 5.26 -0.92
C HIS A 160 -20.73 3.82 -1.20
N LEU A 161 -20.33 3.08 -0.16
CA LEU A 161 -19.99 1.67 -0.29
C LEU A 161 -21.21 0.84 0.08
N LEU A 162 -21.41 -0.27 -0.62
CA LEU A 162 -22.48 -1.21 -0.29
C LEU A 162 -22.32 -1.71 1.14
N PRO A 163 -23.30 -1.52 2.03
CA PRO A 163 -23.23 -2.04 3.39
C PRO A 163 -23.17 -3.57 3.36
N SER A 164 -22.40 -4.13 4.29
CA SER A 164 -22.29 -5.58 4.47
C SER A 164 -23.62 -6.16 4.97
N GLY A 165 -24.56 -6.42 4.14
CA GLY A 165 -25.90 -6.90 4.50
C GLY A 165 -26.90 -6.78 3.36
N ASP A 166 -26.60 -5.93 2.40
CA ASP A 166 -27.31 -6.00 1.13
C ASP A 166 -26.73 -7.20 0.38
N SER A 167 -27.59 -8.21 0.17
CA SER A 167 -27.28 -9.31 -0.74
C SER A 167 -26.77 -8.70 -2.04
N PHE A 168 -25.64 -9.19 -2.54
CA PHE A 168 -25.31 -9.02 -3.95
C PHE A 168 -26.56 -9.44 -4.69
N GLN A 169 -27.30 -8.47 -5.24
CA GLN A 169 -28.45 -8.80 -6.07
C GLN A 169 -27.89 -9.60 -7.24
N GLU A 170 -28.51 -10.74 -7.50
CA GLU A 170 -28.18 -11.67 -8.60
C GLU A 170 -28.18 -10.98 -9.97
N ASP A 171 -28.70 -9.78 -10.06
CA ASP A 171 -28.81 -8.95 -11.27
C ASP A 171 -27.46 -8.55 -11.93
N VAL A 172 -26.32 -8.76 -11.27
CA VAL A 172 -25.00 -8.48 -11.84
C VAL A 172 -24.44 -9.68 -12.61
N ILE A 173 -25.06 -10.86 -12.50
CA ILE A 173 -24.57 -12.11 -13.11
C ILE A 173 -25.31 -12.45 -14.43
N ASP A 174 -26.45 -11.86 -14.70
CA ASP A 174 -27.21 -12.04 -15.97
C ASP A 174 -26.73 -11.10 -17.11
N GLY A 175 -25.42 -10.91 -17.21
CA GLY A 175 -24.82 -10.47 -18.45
C GLY A 175 -24.90 -11.61 -19.46
N GLU A 176 -25.98 -11.67 -20.25
CA GLU A 176 -26.07 -12.54 -21.42
C GLU A 176 -24.75 -12.42 -22.24
N VAL A 177 -23.97 -13.49 -22.23
CA VAL A 177 -22.96 -13.73 -23.25
C VAL A 177 -23.72 -13.93 -24.55
N LYS A 178 -23.93 -12.86 -25.30
CA LYS A 178 -24.35 -12.96 -26.69
C LYS A 178 -23.15 -13.49 -27.46
N ASP A 179 -23.19 -14.75 -27.79
CA ASP A 179 -22.32 -15.36 -28.80
C ASP A 179 -22.42 -14.55 -30.09
N VAL A 180 -21.29 -14.06 -30.57
CA VAL A 180 -21.10 -13.52 -31.91
C VAL A 180 -20.17 -14.44 -32.66
#